data_6b955dd9d6840e72849b31e49a6e15d1
#
_entry.id   6b955dd9d6840e72849b31e49a6e15d1
#
_cell.length_a   1.000
_cell.length_b   1.000
_cell.length_c   1.000
_cell.angle_alpha   90.00
_cell.angle_beta   90.00
_cell.angle_gamma   90.00
#
_symmetry.space_group_name_H-M   'P 1'
#
loop_
_entity.id
_entity.type
_entity.pdbx_description
1 polymer ?
#
loop_
_entity_poly.entity_id
_entity_poly.type
_entity_poly.pdbx_seq_one_letter_code
_entity_poly.pdbx_strand_id
1 'polypeptide(L)'
;IILTNTLNVSTGINALITYTLQQKGNEKIQSVNAVVGETNDGWLNDIRGRHIQENDVLEAIQKANGFVEEGNVGAGTGTTCFSFKGGIGTSSRKLPQSLGGYTVGVLVQTNFVGVLQIDGVPVGKELKKFSFSNQLLNNVDGSCMIVVATDAPLDSRNLERLAARAMIGVGRTGGIMSHGSGEYAIAFSTDLESR
;
A
#
# COMPACT_ATOMS: atom_id res chain seq x y z
N ILE A 1 8.97 5.90 -1.18
CA ILE A 1 8.14 4.72 -1.53
C ILE A 1 7.09 5.18 -2.53
N ILE A 2 6.96 4.45 -3.64
CA ILE A 2 5.91 4.66 -4.64
C ILE A 2 5.02 3.42 -4.67
N LEU A 3 3.72 3.61 -4.87
CA LEU A 3 2.76 2.55 -5.15
C LEU A 3 2.23 2.73 -6.58
N THR A 4 2.17 1.63 -7.33
CA THR A 4 1.76 1.64 -8.74
C THR A 4 1.07 0.32 -9.12
N ASN A 5 0.87 0.06 -10.40
CA ASN A 5 0.47 -1.26 -10.89
C ASN A 5 1.69 -2.11 -11.30
N THR A 6 1.49 -3.41 -11.43
CA THR A 6 2.56 -4.40 -11.66
C THR A 6 3.45 -4.05 -12.87
N LEU A 7 2.89 -3.64 -14.00
CA LEU A 7 3.69 -3.42 -15.22
C LEU A 7 4.38 -2.04 -15.28
N ASN A 8 4.14 -1.17 -14.29
CA ASN A 8 4.78 0.14 -14.17
C ASN A 8 5.81 0.23 -13.02
N VAL A 9 6.17 -0.88 -12.39
CA VAL A 9 7.19 -0.93 -11.31
C VAL A 9 8.51 -0.33 -11.79
N SER A 10 8.97 -0.68 -12.99
CA SER A 10 10.22 -0.13 -13.57
C SER A 10 10.16 1.39 -13.73
N THR A 11 9.02 1.94 -14.14
CA THR A 11 8.81 3.39 -14.25
C THR A 11 8.94 4.06 -12.88
N GLY A 12 8.31 3.48 -11.84
CA GLY A 12 8.42 3.95 -10.47
C GLY A 12 9.85 3.93 -9.94
N ILE A 13 10.60 2.86 -10.21
CA ILE A 13 12.02 2.72 -9.82
C ILE A 13 12.86 3.82 -10.49
N ASN A 14 12.76 3.97 -11.81
CA ASN A 14 13.53 4.97 -12.56
C ASN A 14 13.24 6.39 -12.06
N ALA A 15 11.96 6.73 -11.89
CA ALA A 15 11.58 8.05 -11.39
C ALA A 15 12.11 8.32 -9.98
N LEU A 16 12.08 7.34 -9.06
CA LEU A 16 12.64 7.50 -7.71
C LEU A 16 14.16 7.67 -7.74
N ILE A 17 14.87 6.94 -8.60
CA ILE A 17 16.33 7.11 -8.78
C ILE A 17 16.61 8.52 -9.28
N THR A 18 15.94 8.94 -10.36
CA THR A 18 16.07 10.28 -10.95
C THR A 18 15.81 11.36 -9.90
N TYR A 19 14.68 11.27 -9.19
CA TYR A 19 14.32 12.22 -8.13
C TYR A 19 15.39 12.29 -7.04
N THR A 20 15.88 11.14 -6.57
CA THR A 20 16.86 11.08 -5.48
C THR A 20 18.20 11.68 -5.90
N LEU A 21 18.66 11.39 -7.11
CA LEU A 21 19.93 11.92 -7.63
C LEU A 21 19.90 13.44 -7.85
N GLN A 22 18.73 14.01 -8.12
CA GLN A 22 18.56 15.44 -8.30
C GLN A 22 18.44 16.24 -6.98
N GLN A 23 18.33 15.57 -5.83
CA GLN A 23 18.25 16.27 -4.56
C GLN A 23 19.59 16.90 -4.19
N LYS A 24 19.53 18.14 -3.70
CA LYS A 24 20.71 18.86 -3.20
C LYS A 24 21.37 18.06 -2.08
N GLY A 25 22.66 17.85 -2.18
CA GLY A 25 23.48 17.06 -1.25
C GLY A 25 23.71 15.64 -1.71
N ASN A 26 23.05 15.19 -2.79
CA ASN A 26 23.21 13.86 -3.35
C ASN A 26 24.17 13.78 -4.55
N GLU A 27 24.90 14.85 -4.84
CA GLU A 27 25.74 14.96 -6.04
C GLU A 27 26.85 13.89 -6.13
N LYS A 28 27.19 13.28 -5.00
CA LYS A 28 28.25 12.27 -4.92
C LYS A 28 27.77 10.85 -4.66
N ILE A 29 26.47 10.64 -4.46
CA ILE A 29 25.95 9.28 -4.25
C ILE A 29 26.06 8.47 -5.55
N GLN A 30 26.39 7.18 -5.42
CA GLN A 30 26.60 6.26 -6.53
C GLN A 30 25.58 5.12 -6.58
N SER A 31 24.69 5.05 -5.59
CA SER A 31 23.66 4.02 -5.54
C SER A 31 22.38 4.55 -4.87
N VAL A 32 21.24 4.09 -5.36
CA VAL A 32 19.91 4.38 -4.81
C VAL A 32 19.13 3.09 -4.74
N ASN A 33 18.56 2.78 -3.58
CA ASN A 33 17.65 1.66 -3.39
C ASN A 33 16.20 2.18 -3.42
N ALA A 34 15.61 2.18 -4.61
CA ALA A 34 14.22 2.59 -4.78
C ALA A 34 13.26 1.52 -4.25
N VAL A 35 12.24 1.94 -3.52
CA VAL A 35 11.17 1.06 -3.02
C VAL A 35 9.87 1.37 -3.76
N VAL A 36 9.39 0.38 -4.50
CA VAL A 36 8.13 0.46 -5.26
C VAL A 36 7.26 -0.74 -4.93
N GLY A 37 6.05 -0.47 -4.44
CA GLY A 37 5.01 -1.48 -4.22
C GLY A 37 4.04 -1.50 -5.40
N GLU A 38 3.37 -2.65 -5.59
CA GLU A 38 2.46 -2.80 -6.72
C GLU A 38 1.26 -3.70 -6.38
N THR A 39 0.21 -3.52 -7.14
CA THR A 39 -0.90 -4.48 -7.26
C THR A 39 -1.30 -4.63 -8.72
N ASN A 40 -1.81 -5.81 -9.10
CA ASN A 40 -2.27 -6.06 -10.46
C ASN A 40 -3.69 -5.50 -10.64
N ASP A 41 -3.80 -4.39 -11.35
CA ASP A 41 -5.07 -3.70 -11.64
C ASP A 41 -5.70 -4.07 -13.00
N GLY A 42 -5.17 -5.10 -13.68
CA GLY A 42 -5.54 -5.48 -15.04
C GLY A 42 -6.98 -5.98 -15.23
N TRP A 43 -7.76 -6.11 -14.15
CA TRP A 43 -9.18 -6.42 -14.26
C TRP A 43 -10.03 -5.24 -14.72
N LEU A 44 -9.73 -4.03 -14.21
CA LEU A 44 -10.48 -2.80 -14.52
C LEU A 44 -9.67 -1.80 -15.34
N ASN A 45 -8.38 -2.03 -15.54
CA ASN A 45 -7.45 -1.15 -16.22
C ASN A 45 -6.76 -1.87 -17.39
N ASP A 46 -6.41 -1.13 -18.44
CA ASP A 46 -5.49 -1.60 -19.48
C ASP A 46 -4.04 -1.57 -18.93
N ILE A 47 -3.71 -2.54 -18.08
CA ILE A 47 -2.38 -2.65 -17.48
C ILE A 47 -1.26 -2.82 -18.52
N ARG A 48 -1.55 -3.44 -19.68
CA ARG A 48 -0.57 -3.66 -20.75
C ARG A 48 -0.21 -2.39 -21.50
N GLY A 49 -1.07 -1.39 -21.49
CA GLY A 49 -0.81 -0.07 -22.08
C GLY A 49 0.31 0.68 -21.34
N ARG A 50 0.63 0.31 -20.10
CA ARG A 50 1.71 0.90 -19.31
C ARG A 50 1.67 2.42 -19.33
N HIS A 51 0.51 2.96 -19.00
CA HIS A 51 0.18 4.39 -19.19
C HIS A 51 0.95 5.34 -18.27
N ILE A 52 1.49 4.84 -17.16
CA ILE A 52 2.25 5.66 -16.20
C ILE A 52 3.63 6.02 -16.76
N GLN A 53 3.95 7.30 -16.76
CA GLN A 53 5.23 7.85 -17.16
C GLN A 53 6.02 8.34 -15.95
N GLU A 54 7.34 8.56 -16.09
CA GLU A 54 8.18 9.06 -14.98
C GLU A 54 7.70 10.42 -14.46
N ASN A 55 7.19 11.29 -15.34
CA ASN A 55 6.63 12.58 -14.95
C ASN A 55 5.41 12.45 -14.02
N ASP A 56 4.56 11.44 -14.20
CA ASP A 56 3.41 11.21 -13.31
C ASP A 56 3.89 10.89 -11.88
N VAL A 57 4.97 10.12 -11.77
CA VAL A 57 5.59 9.77 -10.49
C VAL A 57 6.20 11.01 -9.83
N LEU A 58 6.93 11.83 -10.61
CA LEU A 58 7.53 13.07 -10.10
C LEU A 58 6.45 14.06 -9.65
N GLU A 59 5.36 14.20 -10.40
CA GLU A 59 4.20 14.99 -9.99
C GLU A 59 3.58 14.49 -8.69
N ALA A 60 3.41 13.16 -8.55
CA ALA A 60 2.86 12.57 -7.33
C ALA A 60 3.73 12.91 -6.11
N ILE A 61 5.07 12.88 -6.25
CA ILE A 61 6.00 13.27 -5.20
C ILE A 61 5.85 14.76 -4.87
N GLN A 62 5.78 15.62 -5.88
CA GLN A 62 5.67 17.07 -5.68
C GLN A 62 4.33 17.50 -5.07
N LYS A 63 3.24 16.79 -5.41
CA LYS A 63 1.89 17.04 -4.89
C LYS A 63 1.63 16.40 -3.53
N ALA A 64 2.54 15.52 -3.05
CA ALA A 64 2.39 14.88 -1.74
C ALA A 64 2.31 15.92 -0.62
N ASN A 65 1.29 15.81 0.20
CA ASN A 65 1.03 16.75 1.31
C ASN A 65 0.28 16.03 2.45
N GLY A 66 -0.08 16.76 3.49
CA GLY A 66 -0.76 16.20 4.67
C GLY A 66 -2.21 15.74 4.43
N PHE A 67 -2.80 16.09 3.29
CA PHE A 67 -4.11 15.60 2.88
C PHE A 67 -3.94 14.51 1.82
N VAL A 68 -4.35 13.28 2.15
CA VAL A 68 -4.26 12.14 1.25
C VAL A 68 -5.61 11.90 0.58
N GLU A 69 -5.64 11.95 -0.75
CA GLU A 69 -6.81 11.51 -1.50
C GLU A 69 -6.98 10.00 -1.39
N GLU A 70 -8.21 9.54 -1.18
CA GLU A 70 -8.54 8.13 -0.96
C GLU A 70 -9.51 7.59 -2.03
N GLY A 71 -9.65 6.28 -2.06
CA GLY A 71 -10.56 5.57 -2.96
C GLY A 71 -10.00 5.37 -4.35
N ASN A 72 -10.72 5.84 -5.35
CA ASN A 72 -10.46 5.62 -6.78
C ASN A 72 -9.42 6.61 -7.34
N VAL A 73 -8.24 6.64 -6.75
CA VAL A 73 -7.17 7.60 -7.10
C VAL A 73 -5.83 6.88 -7.29
N GLY A 74 -4.99 7.41 -8.17
CA GLY A 74 -3.64 6.90 -8.41
C GLY A 74 -3.62 5.39 -8.62
N ALA A 75 -2.76 4.70 -7.90
CA ALA A 75 -2.61 3.24 -7.96
C ALA A 75 -3.87 2.45 -7.54
N GLY A 76 -4.84 3.10 -6.89
CA GLY A 76 -6.13 2.50 -6.52
C GLY A 76 -7.19 2.53 -7.62
N THR A 77 -6.92 3.16 -8.78
CA THR A 77 -7.93 3.40 -9.82
C THR A 77 -8.49 2.12 -10.42
N GLY A 78 -7.64 1.14 -10.73
CA GLY A 78 -8.05 -0.11 -11.39
C GLY A 78 -8.24 -1.31 -10.46
N THR A 79 -8.14 -1.14 -9.15
CA THR A 79 -8.16 -2.24 -8.19
C THR A 79 -9.56 -2.70 -7.78
N THR A 80 -9.66 -3.96 -7.36
CA THR A 80 -10.87 -4.55 -6.76
C THR A 80 -10.54 -5.13 -5.39
N CYS A 81 -11.49 -5.08 -4.46
CA CYS A 81 -11.31 -5.63 -3.14
C CYS A 81 -12.62 -6.24 -2.62
N PHE A 82 -12.60 -7.49 -2.13
CA PHE A 82 -13.79 -8.19 -1.62
C PHE A 82 -14.96 -8.25 -2.63
N SER A 83 -14.70 -8.32 -3.91
CA SER A 83 -15.72 -8.20 -4.99
C SER A 83 -16.39 -6.83 -5.08
N PHE A 84 -15.82 -5.81 -4.46
CA PHE A 84 -16.17 -4.39 -4.62
C PHE A 84 -15.03 -3.65 -5.34
N LYS A 85 -15.23 -2.37 -5.63
CA LYS A 85 -14.17 -1.48 -6.07
C LYS A 85 -13.13 -1.36 -4.94
N GLY A 86 -11.87 -1.65 -5.24
CA GLY A 86 -10.73 -1.38 -4.37
C GLY A 86 -10.30 0.09 -4.40
N GLY A 87 -9.16 0.39 -3.82
CA GLY A 87 -8.65 1.75 -3.81
C GLY A 87 -7.54 2.00 -2.80
N ILE A 88 -7.25 3.27 -2.62
CA ILE A 88 -6.34 3.78 -1.58
C ILE A 88 -7.16 4.09 -0.33
N GLY A 89 -6.64 3.70 0.83
CA GLY A 89 -7.20 4.08 2.13
C GLY A 89 -6.12 4.45 3.11
N THR A 90 -6.43 5.36 4.04
CA THR A 90 -5.49 5.76 5.10
C THR A 90 -6.16 5.78 6.46
N SER A 91 -5.36 5.64 7.49
CA SER A 91 -5.78 5.85 8.86
C SER A 91 -4.58 6.18 9.74
N SER A 92 -4.80 6.93 10.80
CA SER A 92 -3.76 7.24 11.77
C SER A 92 -4.27 7.21 13.20
N ARG A 93 -3.34 7.02 14.13
CA ARG A 93 -3.60 7.10 15.57
C ARG A 93 -2.42 7.77 16.25
N LYS A 94 -2.72 8.70 17.14
CA LYS A 94 -1.75 9.30 18.04
C LYS A 94 -1.86 8.63 19.41
N LEU A 95 -0.73 8.18 19.94
CA LEU A 95 -0.68 7.63 21.28
C LEU A 95 -0.86 8.73 22.33
N PRO A 96 -1.42 8.41 23.51
CA PRO A 96 -1.42 9.30 24.65
C PRO A 96 0.00 9.74 25.02
N GLN A 97 0.13 10.93 25.58
CA GLN A 97 1.45 11.47 26.00
C GLN A 97 2.16 10.55 27.01
N SER A 98 1.40 9.87 27.87
CA SER A 98 1.92 8.87 28.82
C SER A 98 2.57 7.65 28.14
N LEU A 99 2.32 7.42 26.84
CA LEU A 99 2.90 6.37 26.01
C LEU A 99 3.84 6.95 24.93
N GLY A 100 4.36 8.15 25.14
CA GLY A 100 5.29 8.82 24.26
C GLY A 100 4.68 9.81 23.25
N GLY A 101 3.35 9.84 23.10
CA GLY A 101 2.65 10.78 22.20
C GLY A 101 2.91 10.58 20.70
N TYR A 102 3.53 9.48 20.33
CA TYR A 102 3.87 9.18 18.94
C TYR A 102 2.64 8.92 18.07
N THR A 103 2.81 9.16 16.79
CA THR A 103 1.78 8.90 15.77
C THR A 103 2.17 7.67 14.94
N VAL A 104 1.18 6.84 14.62
CA VAL A 104 1.29 5.79 13.60
C VAL A 104 0.28 6.09 12.52
N GLY A 105 0.75 6.20 11.29
CA GLY A 105 -0.06 6.36 10.07
C GLY A 105 0.06 5.14 9.18
N VAL A 106 -1.02 4.76 8.52
CA VAL A 106 -1.06 3.64 7.58
C VAL A 106 -1.71 4.07 6.30
N LEU A 107 -1.10 3.72 5.17
CA LEU A 107 -1.70 3.80 3.84
C LEU A 107 -1.78 2.41 3.25
N VAL A 108 -2.92 2.09 2.64
CA VAL A 108 -3.18 0.77 2.03
C VAL A 108 -3.64 0.95 0.60
N GLN A 109 -3.01 0.22 -0.32
CA GLN A 109 -3.50 -0.03 -1.68
C GLN A 109 -4.13 -1.42 -1.69
N THR A 110 -5.45 -1.48 -1.87
CA THR A 110 -6.21 -2.74 -1.76
C THR A 110 -6.52 -3.33 -3.13
N ASN A 111 -6.20 -4.62 -3.32
CA ASN A 111 -6.55 -5.38 -4.52
C ASN A 111 -6.60 -6.88 -4.17
N PHE A 112 -7.37 -7.27 -3.17
CA PHE A 112 -7.39 -8.64 -2.66
C PHE A 112 -8.80 -9.16 -2.47
N VAL A 113 -8.89 -10.47 -2.23
CA VAL A 113 -10.16 -11.20 -2.09
C VAL A 113 -10.40 -11.65 -0.66
N GLY A 114 -11.63 -12.06 -0.41
CA GLY A 114 -12.07 -12.54 0.89
C GLY A 114 -13.56 -12.32 1.09
N VAL A 115 -14.00 -12.36 2.34
CA VAL A 115 -15.39 -12.10 2.74
C VAL A 115 -15.41 -10.87 3.61
N LEU A 116 -15.79 -9.73 3.04
CA LEU A 116 -15.75 -8.43 3.73
C LEU A 116 -16.41 -8.48 5.10
N GLN A 117 -15.66 -8.05 6.10
CA GLN A 117 -16.14 -7.80 7.46
C GLN A 117 -15.87 -6.34 7.83
N ILE A 118 -16.87 -5.68 8.39
CA ILE A 118 -16.77 -4.31 8.91
C ILE A 118 -17.18 -4.35 10.38
N ASP A 119 -16.23 -4.08 11.26
CA ASP A 119 -16.44 -4.11 12.73
C ASP A 119 -17.08 -5.44 13.23
N GLY A 120 -16.64 -6.57 12.65
CA GLY A 120 -17.16 -7.91 12.96
C GLY A 120 -18.47 -8.29 12.24
N VAL A 121 -19.11 -7.35 11.54
CA VAL A 121 -20.31 -7.65 10.74
C VAL A 121 -19.90 -8.30 9.42
N PRO A 122 -20.42 -9.48 9.06
CA PRO A 122 -20.03 -10.21 7.84
C PRO A 122 -20.74 -9.65 6.59
N VAL A 123 -20.43 -8.40 6.23
CA VAL A 123 -21.08 -7.65 5.13
C VAL A 123 -21.05 -8.40 3.81
N GLY A 124 -19.92 -9.04 3.49
CA GLY A 124 -19.79 -9.82 2.26
C GLY A 124 -20.82 -10.97 2.19
N LYS A 125 -21.12 -11.63 3.31
CA LYS A 125 -22.13 -12.71 3.38
C LYS A 125 -23.55 -12.14 3.24
N GLU A 126 -23.86 -11.08 3.98
CA GLU A 126 -25.17 -10.42 3.96
C GLU A 126 -25.52 -9.93 2.55
N LEU A 127 -24.56 -9.34 1.85
CA LEU A 127 -24.73 -8.86 0.49
C LEU A 127 -24.52 -9.93 -0.59
N LYS A 128 -24.18 -11.18 -0.19
CA LYS A 128 -23.83 -12.28 -1.11
C LYS A 128 -22.74 -11.91 -2.12
N LYS A 129 -21.78 -11.06 -1.71
CA LYS A 129 -20.65 -10.57 -2.49
C LYS A 129 -19.34 -11.06 -1.90
N PHE A 130 -18.87 -12.20 -2.39
CA PHE A 130 -17.55 -12.73 -2.09
C PHE A 130 -17.11 -13.71 -3.17
N SER A 131 -15.83 -13.81 -3.39
CA SER A 131 -15.22 -14.45 -4.56
C SER A 131 -15.50 -15.95 -4.71
N PHE A 132 -16.00 -16.62 -3.70
CA PHE A 132 -16.24 -18.08 -3.69
C PHE A 132 -17.72 -18.47 -3.65
N SER A 133 -18.63 -17.51 -3.78
CA SER A 133 -20.07 -17.79 -3.65
C SER A 133 -20.61 -18.72 -4.73
N ASN A 134 -20.00 -18.74 -5.92
CA ASN A 134 -20.48 -19.49 -7.07
C ASN A 134 -19.40 -20.34 -7.80
N GLN A 135 -18.14 -20.31 -7.40
CA GLN A 135 -17.05 -21.04 -8.05
C GLN A 135 -15.99 -21.47 -7.05
N LEU A 136 -15.90 -22.76 -6.81
CA LEU A 136 -14.70 -23.37 -6.29
C LEU A 136 -13.61 -23.27 -7.37
N LEU A 137 -12.56 -22.48 -7.11
CA LEU A 137 -11.22 -22.72 -7.64
C LEU A 137 -10.81 -22.17 -9.01
N ASN A 138 -11.21 -21.02 -9.47
CA ASN A 138 -10.44 -20.42 -10.57
C ASN A 138 -9.84 -19.06 -10.17
N ASN A 139 -8.50 -19.06 -10.03
CA ASN A 139 -7.60 -17.93 -9.83
C ASN A 139 -8.08 -16.88 -8.83
N VAL A 140 -7.81 -17.16 -7.57
CA VAL A 140 -7.97 -16.19 -6.49
C VAL A 140 -6.65 -15.42 -6.36
N ASP A 141 -6.34 -14.62 -7.36
CA ASP A 141 -5.22 -13.68 -7.32
C ASP A 141 -5.63 -12.42 -6.57
N GLY A 142 -4.65 -11.83 -5.93
CA GLY A 142 -4.84 -10.58 -5.22
C GLY A 142 -3.51 -10.01 -4.78
N SER A 143 -3.54 -8.83 -4.20
CA SER A 143 -2.38 -8.19 -3.61
C SER A 143 -2.79 -7.03 -2.74
N CYS A 144 -1.95 -6.70 -1.76
CA CYS A 144 -2.17 -5.57 -0.89
C CYS A 144 -0.81 -4.95 -0.55
N MET A 145 -0.67 -3.66 -0.80
CA MET A 145 0.50 -2.92 -0.35
C MET A 145 0.13 -2.07 0.84
N ILE A 146 0.87 -2.22 1.92
CA ILE A 146 0.66 -1.49 3.17
C ILE A 146 1.93 -0.72 3.52
N VAL A 147 1.79 0.59 3.68
CA VAL A 147 2.87 1.46 4.14
C VAL A 147 2.52 1.95 5.54
N VAL A 148 3.39 1.67 6.50
CA VAL A 148 3.24 2.10 7.89
C VAL A 148 4.31 3.13 8.21
N ALA A 149 3.90 4.33 8.60
CA ALA A 149 4.80 5.41 8.99
C ALA A 149 4.61 5.75 10.48
N THR A 150 5.69 6.07 11.16
CA THR A 150 5.64 6.56 12.55
C THR A 150 6.71 7.62 12.79
N ASP A 151 6.48 8.50 13.75
CA ASP A 151 7.47 9.42 14.31
C ASP A 151 8.15 8.88 15.58
N ALA A 152 7.85 7.62 15.96
CA ALA A 152 8.51 6.96 17.07
C ALA A 152 9.95 6.52 16.70
N PRO A 153 10.92 6.62 17.62
CA PRO A 153 12.32 6.23 17.40
C PRO A 153 12.47 4.69 17.43
N LEU A 154 12.01 4.03 16.38
CA LEU A 154 12.04 2.57 16.26
C LEU A 154 13.23 2.10 15.41
N ASP A 155 13.94 1.11 15.91
CA ASP A 155 14.94 0.37 15.16
C ASP A 155 14.30 -0.55 14.08
N SER A 156 15.13 -1.10 13.19
CA SER A 156 14.67 -1.96 12.09
C SER A 156 13.88 -3.18 12.57
N ARG A 157 14.28 -3.81 13.68
CA ARG A 157 13.58 -4.97 14.26
C ARG A 157 12.17 -4.59 14.73
N ASN A 158 12.01 -3.44 15.37
CA ASN A 158 10.70 -3.00 15.85
C ASN A 158 9.83 -2.49 14.71
N LEU A 159 10.40 -1.88 13.67
CA LEU A 159 9.70 -1.53 12.43
C LEU A 159 9.18 -2.78 11.70
N GLU A 160 9.98 -3.85 11.59
CA GLU A 160 9.52 -5.14 11.05
C GLU A 160 8.33 -5.70 11.84
N ARG A 161 8.41 -5.67 13.18
CA ARG A 161 7.30 -6.10 14.05
C ARG A 161 6.05 -5.22 13.90
N LEU A 162 6.22 -3.93 13.66
CA LEU A 162 5.13 -3.00 13.40
C LEU A 162 4.46 -3.33 12.06
N ALA A 163 5.25 -3.53 11.00
CA ALA A 163 4.76 -3.94 9.68
C ALA A 163 3.99 -5.27 9.73
N ALA A 164 4.51 -6.27 10.43
CA ALA A 164 3.87 -7.58 10.56
C ALA A 164 2.46 -7.50 11.18
N ARG A 165 2.18 -6.51 12.02
CA ARG A 165 0.84 -6.33 12.62
C ARG A 165 -0.21 -5.85 11.63
N ALA A 166 0.19 -5.27 10.51
CA ALA A 166 -0.74 -4.86 9.45
C ALA A 166 -1.50 -6.07 8.88
N MET A 167 -0.86 -7.24 8.82
CA MET A 167 -1.49 -8.48 8.34
C MET A 167 -2.68 -8.91 9.21
N ILE A 168 -2.61 -8.67 10.52
CA ILE A 168 -3.74 -8.90 11.42
C ILE A 168 -4.93 -8.00 11.04
N GLY A 169 -4.65 -6.76 10.63
CA GLY A 169 -5.67 -5.83 10.12
C GLY A 169 -6.36 -6.38 8.88
N VAL A 170 -5.59 -6.85 7.89
CA VAL A 170 -6.13 -7.49 6.67
C VAL A 170 -7.03 -8.67 7.02
N GLY A 171 -6.57 -9.58 7.87
CA GLY A 171 -7.36 -10.74 8.32
C GLY A 171 -8.66 -10.34 9.02
N ARG A 172 -8.65 -9.28 9.83
CA ARG A 172 -9.85 -8.77 10.53
C ARG A 172 -10.89 -8.15 9.61
N THR A 173 -10.48 -7.65 8.45
CA THR A 173 -11.42 -7.18 7.42
C THR A 173 -12.01 -8.31 6.57
N GLY A 174 -11.56 -9.56 6.80
CA GLY A 174 -12.01 -10.75 6.06
C GLY A 174 -11.12 -11.09 4.88
N GLY A 175 -9.94 -10.50 4.77
CA GLY A 175 -8.92 -10.89 3.80
C GLY A 175 -8.39 -12.30 4.09
N ILE A 176 -8.27 -13.13 3.07
CA ILE A 176 -7.89 -14.55 3.23
C ILE A 176 -6.42 -14.83 2.90
N MET A 177 -5.71 -13.83 2.35
CA MET A 177 -4.29 -13.97 1.98
C MET A 177 -4.07 -15.30 1.21
N SER A 178 -4.78 -15.43 0.08
CA SER A 178 -4.77 -16.66 -0.73
C SER A 178 -3.41 -16.91 -1.38
N HIS A 179 -3.18 -18.13 -1.85
CA HIS A 179 -1.88 -18.55 -2.40
C HIS A 179 -1.36 -17.66 -3.55
N GLY A 180 -2.22 -17.13 -4.39
CA GLY A 180 -1.86 -16.19 -5.47
C GLY A 180 -1.79 -14.72 -5.05
N SER A 181 -2.09 -14.41 -3.77
CA SER A 181 -2.15 -13.03 -3.27
C SER A 181 -0.81 -12.62 -2.65
N GLY A 182 -0.33 -11.43 -3.02
CA GLY A 182 0.88 -10.83 -2.47
C GLY A 182 0.55 -9.71 -1.50
N GLU A 183 0.50 -10.00 -0.20
CA GLU A 183 0.35 -8.98 0.84
C GLU A 183 1.72 -8.58 1.37
N TYR A 184 2.05 -7.31 1.20
CA TYR A 184 3.32 -6.76 1.66
C TYR A 184 3.07 -5.56 2.57
N ALA A 185 3.82 -5.49 3.66
CA ALA A 185 3.83 -4.33 4.54
C ALA A 185 5.26 -3.84 4.73
N ILE A 186 5.46 -2.54 4.58
CA ILE A 186 6.72 -1.88 4.87
C ILE A 186 6.49 -0.81 5.94
N ALA A 187 7.36 -0.76 6.95
CA ALA A 187 7.30 0.28 7.97
C ALA A 187 8.59 1.13 7.96
N PHE A 188 8.44 2.41 8.25
CA PHE A 188 9.56 3.32 8.46
C PHE A 188 9.27 4.32 9.56
N SER A 189 10.34 4.84 10.17
CA SER A 189 10.28 5.97 11.09
C SER A 189 10.75 7.25 10.40
N THR A 190 10.09 8.36 10.72
CA THR A 190 10.54 9.71 10.35
C THR A 190 11.52 10.28 11.38
N ASP A 191 11.71 9.60 12.51
CA ASP A 191 12.77 9.95 13.45
C ASP A 191 14.14 9.57 12.88
N LEU A 192 15.02 10.57 12.75
CA LEU A 192 16.35 10.41 12.17
C LEU A 192 17.43 10.17 13.24
N GLU A 193 17.10 10.28 14.53
CA GLU A 193 18.05 10.15 15.63
C GLU A 193 18.28 8.68 16.05
N SER A 194 17.39 7.77 15.66
CA SER A 194 17.43 6.35 16.03
C SER A 194 18.23 5.46 15.05
N ARG A 195 19.14 6.04 14.27
CA ARG A 195 19.97 5.32 13.29
C ARG A 195 21.26 4.78 13.88
#